data_dad9a57bc6dfb386fa91cca5f9c15146
#
_entry.id   dad9a57bc6dfb386fa91cca5f9c15146
#
_cell.length_a   1.000
_cell.length_b   1.000
_cell.length_c   1.000
_cell.angle_alpha   90.00
_cell.angle_beta   90.00
_cell.angle_gamma   90.00
#
_symmetry.space_group_name_H-M   'P 1'
#
loop_
_entity.id
_entity.type
_entity.pdbx_description
1 polymer ?
#
loop_
_entity_poly.entity_id
_entity_poly.type
_entity_poly.pdbx_seq_one_letter_code
_entity_poly.pdbx_strand_id
1 'polypeptide(L)'
;LVRRVKGKTLKLEGFNNLTKSISFNIYDICYARSRESQIEYLEYVDEEYNSKRLEEIVENVTRMINAKLVSVSTQDYDPRGASVVALINEGSPVADEHIKSDKEQTGPAPFVIGHLDKSHIAIHTYPEYHRLTGLASFRVDIDISTCGMISPLSALNYLIESFDSEVVIIDYRVRGFTRDHKGRKVFIDHDISSIQDYIDQDILERYITYDINILSDNNFHTKMRKKEIRLKDFLFGDEVTSLDPKEKERIRRALLHEIQEIFECRNLNMRSGRL
;
A
#
# COMPACT_ATOMS: atom_id res chain seq x y z
N LEU A 1 -20.42 -7.60 -6.10
CA LEU A 1 -20.48 -9.04 -5.74
C LEU A 1 -19.04 -9.55 -5.64
N VAL A 2 -18.50 -9.56 -4.42
CA VAL A 2 -17.17 -10.13 -4.13
C VAL A 2 -17.18 -11.59 -4.59
N ARG A 3 -16.43 -11.92 -5.62
CA ARG A 3 -16.13 -13.30 -5.99
C ARG A 3 -15.24 -13.88 -4.89
N ARG A 4 -15.83 -14.43 -3.84
CA ARG A 4 -15.12 -15.34 -2.94
C ARG A 4 -14.66 -16.53 -3.77
N VAL A 5 -13.39 -16.54 -4.14
CA VAL A 5 -12.75 -17.75 -4.65
C VAL A 5 -12.86 -18.77 -3.51
N LYS A 6 -13.63 -19.84 -3.73
CA LYS A 6 -13.72 -20.97 -2.80
C LYS A 6 -12.39 -21.73 -2.84
N GLY A 7 -11.39 -21.19 -2.13
CA GLY A 7 -10.16 -21.91 -1.89
C GLY A 7 -10.45 -23.16 -1.08
N LYS A 8 -9.97 -24.32 -1.51
CA LYS A 8 -9.92 -25.52 -0.69
C LYS A 8 -9.14 -25.18 0.56
N THR A 9 -9.77 -25.23 1.73
CA THR A 9 -9.09 -25.02 3.00
C THR A 9 -8.00 -26.08 3.13
N LEU A 10 -6.75 -25.65 3.04
CA LEU A 10 -5.59 -26.52 3.17
C LEU A 10 -5.50 -26.97 4.64
N LYS A 11 -5.53 -28.29 4.88
CA LYS A 11 -5.27 -28.82 6.23
C LYS A 11 -3.76 -28.85 6.44
N LEU A 12 -3.28 -28.02 7.35
CA LEU A 12 -1.87 -27.91 7.72
C LEU A 12 -1.52 -28.88 8.84
N GLU A 13 -0.26 -29.29 8.87
CA GLU A 13 0.37 -30.00 9.98
C GLU A 13 1.07 -28.96 10.86
N GLY A 14 0.47 -28.67 12.03
CA GLY A 14 1.03 -27.70 12.98
C GLY A 14 0.90 -26.25 12.53
N PHE A 15 1.97 -25.48 12.68
CA PHE A 15 2.01 -24.04 12.50
C PHE A 15 2.19 -23.63 11.03
N ASN A 16 1.49 -22.57 10.59
CA ASN A 16 1.71 -21.98 9.28
C ASN A 16 2.90 -21.02 9.29
N ASN A 17 4.03 -21.43 8.71
CA ASN A 17 5.29 -20.67 8.66
C ASN A 17 5.41 -19.73 7.45
N LEU A 18 4.36 -19.55 6.67
CA LEU A 18 4.40 -18.66 5.54
C LEU A 18 4.43 -17.20 6.01
N THR A 19 5.33 -16.42 5.43
CA THR A 19 5.33 -14.96 5.57
C THR A 19 4.74 -14.35 4.32
N LYS A 20 3.73 -13.49 4.49
CA LYS A 20 3.06 -12.76 3.43
C LYS A 20 3.35 -11.29 3.60
N SER A 21 4.03 -10.69 2.64
CA SER A 21 4.33 -9.26 2.66
C SER A 21 3.69 -8.57 1.46
N ILE A 22 3.13 -7.40 1.70
CA ILE A 22 2.63 -6.50 0.67
C ILE A 22 3.20 -5.11 0.91
N SER A 23 3.66 -4.47 -0.16
CA SER A 23 4.08 -3.08 -0.13
C SER A 23 3.36 -2.28 -1.21
N PHE A 24 3.12 -1.01 -0.89
CA PHE A 24 2.52 -0.04 -1.80
C PHE A 24 3.41 1.16 -1.92
N ASN A 25 3.53 1.67 -3.14
CA ASN A 25 3.90 3.04 -3.41
C ASN A 25 2.70 3.71 -4.07
N ILE A 26 2.10 4.65 -3.37
CA ILE A 26 0.91 5.38 -3.79
C ILE A 26 1.30 6.82 -4.08
N TYR A 27 0.79 7.38 -5.18
CA TYR A 27 1.10 8.75 -5.59
C TYR A 27 -0.19 9.50 -5.92
N ASP A 28 -0.43 10.58 -5.18
CA ASP A 28 -1.35 11.66 -5.55
C ASP A 28 -0.55 12.78 -6.20
N ILE A 29 -1.04 13.35 -7.29
CA ILE A 29 -0.34 14.34 -8.09
C ILE A 29 -1.27 15.51 -8.35
N CYS A 30 -0.80 16.71 -8.08
CA CYS A 30 -1.55 17.91 -8.40
C CYS A 30 -0.69 18.96 -9.10
N TYR A 31 -1.35 19.96 -9.63
CA TYR A 31 -0.73 21.15 -10.20
C TYR A 31 -1.15 22.37 -9.39
N ALA A 32 -0.20 22.96 -8.69
CA ALA A 32 -0.37 24.19 -7.95
C ALA A 32 0.45 25.31 -8.62
N ARG A 33 -0.25 26.27 -9.24
CA ARG A 33 0.34 27.25 -10.13
C ARG A 33 1.19 28.29 -9.41
N SER A 34 0.65 28.85 -8.33
CA SER A 34 1.31 29.87 -7.55
C SER A 34 2.08 29.28 -6.37
N ARG A 35 2.99 30.06 -5.82
CA ARG A 35 3.69 29.66 -4.60
C ARG A 35 2.74 29.50 -3.42
N GLU A 36 1.74 30.36 -3.36
CA GLU A 36 0.70 30.30 -2.32
C GLU A 36 -0.06 28.99 -2.41
N SER A 37 -0.57 28.64 -3.61
CA SER A 37 -1.27 27.36 -3.84
C SER A 37 -0.38 26.14 -3.55
N GLN A 38 0.93 26.23 -3.81
CA GLN A 38 1.86 25.15 -3.47
C GLN A 38 2.01 24.97 -1.95
N ILE A 39 2.03 26.06 -1.20
CA ILE A 39 2.09 26.02 0.26
C ILE A 39 0.76 25.49 0.82
N GLU A 40 -0.36 26.00 0.34
CA GLU A 40 -1.70 25.56 0.73
C GLU A 40 -1.91 24.05 0.45
N TYR A 41 -1.41 23.54 -0.69
CA TYR A 41 -1.45 22.11 -0.97
C TYR A 41 -0.68 21.28 0.07
N LEU A 42 0.52 21.73 0.42
CA LEU A 42 1.33 21.02 1.41
C LEU A 42 0.70 21.06 2.80
N GLU A 43 0.06 22.18 3.17
CA GLU A 43 -0.68 22.31 4.42
C GLU A 43 -1.91 21.39 4.42
N TYR A 44 -2.67 21.36 3.33
CA TYR A 44 -3.82 20.49 3.17
C TYR A 44 -3.43 19.00 3.33
N VAL A 45 -2.37 18.57 2.64
CA VAL A 45 -1.92 17.17 2.70
C VAL A 45 -1.42 16.81 4.10
N ASP A 46 -0.73 17.73 4.77
CA ASP A 46 -0.21 17.52 6.13
C ASP A 46 -1.34 17.44 7.16
N GLU A 47 -2.41 18.21 6.97
CA GLU A 47 -3.61 18.13 7.80
C GLU A 47 -4.43 16.86 7.54
N GLU A 48 -4.63 16.49 6.28
CA GLU A 48 -5.44 15.34 5.88
C GLU A 48 -4.77 14.00 6.25
N TYR A 49 -3.43 13.91 6.10
CA TYR A 49 -2.66 12.66 6.29
C TYR A 49 -1.62 12.78 7.41
N ASN A 50 -1.98 13.43 8.51
CA ASN A 50 -1.15 13.49 9.71
C ASN A 50 -1.04 12.11 10.39
N SER A 51 -0.13 11.99 11.35
CA SER A 51 0.15 10.73 12.06
C SER A 51 -1.09 10.10 12.72
N LYS A 52 -2.04 10.91 13.18
CA LYS A 52 -3.30 10.44 13.76
C LYS A 52 -4.20 9.78 12.70
N ARG A 53 -4.32 10.39 11.51
CA ARG A 53 -5.08 9.80 10.41
C ARG A 53 -4.44 8.49 9.94
N LEU A 54 -3.12 8.44 9.87
CA LEU A 54 -2.40 7.20 9.53
C LEU A 54 -2.62 6.11 10.58
N GLU A 55 -2.67 6.46 11.86
CA GLU A 55 -3.01 5.51 12.94
C GLU A 55 -4.40 4.91 12.75
N GLU A 56 -5.41 5.73 12.43
CA GLU A 56 -6.77 5.25 12.12
C GLU A 56 -6.79 4.27 10.94
N ILE A 57 -6.00 4.54 9.89
CA ILE A 57 -5.85 3.63 8.74
C ILE A 57 -5.24 2.31 9.19
N VAL A 58 -4.17 2.33 9.98
CA VAL A 58 -3.52 1.12 10.50
C VAL A 58 -4.45 0.30 11.38
N GLU A 59 -5.25 0.93 12.24
CA GLU A 59 -6.25 0.23 13.05
C GLU A 59 -7.32 -0.45 12.19
N ASN A 60 -7.79 0.22 11.13
CA ASN A 60 -8.75 -0.33 10.20
C ASN A 60 -8.18 -1.52 9.45
N VAL A 61 -6.97 -1.39 8.90
CA VAL A 61 -6.24 -2.47 8.25
C VAL A 61 -6.08 -3.66 9.18
N THR A 62 -5.64 -3.42 10.41
CA THR A 62 -5.45 -4.47 11.43
C THR A 62 -6.74 -5.26 11.66
N ARG A 63 -7.90 -4.57 11.76
CA ARG A 63 -9.20 -5.23 11.88
C ARG A 63 -9.59 -6.02 10.63
N MET A 64 -9.38 -5.46 9.43
CA MET A 64 -9.73 -6.09 8.16
C MET A 64 -8.95 -7.38 7.90
N ILE A 65 -7.68 -7.41 8.29
CA ILE A 65 -6.85 -8.61 8.17
C ILE A 65 -7.04 -9.59 9.34
N ASN A 66 -7.95 -9.29 10.27
CA ASN A 66 -8.26 -10.10 11.45
C ASN A 66 -7.05 -10.29 12.40
N ALA A 67 -6.24 -9.24 12.53
CA ALA A 67 -5.12 -9.17 13.46
C ALA A 67 -5.50 -8.38 14.73
N LYS A 68 -4.61 -8.42 15.73
CA LYS A 68 -4.68 -7.60 16.95
C LYS A 68 -3.52 -6.62 16.98
N LEU A 69 -3.83 -5.36 17.24
CA LEU A 69 -2.84 -4.33 17.48
C LEU A 69 -2.12 -4.58 18.81
N VAL A 70 -0.79 -4.59 18.78
CA VAL A 70 0.06 -4.80 19.95
C VAL A 70 0.64 -3.48 20.44
N SER A 71 1.17 -2.68 19.53
CA SER A 71 1.72 -1.36 19.81
C SER A 71 1.72 -0.52 18.55
N VAL A 72 1.63 0.80 18.72
CA VAL A 72 1.73 1.80 17.66
C VAL A 72 2.75 2.85 18.07
N SER A 73 3.51 3.31 17.11
CA SER A 73 4.38 4.48 17.21
C SER A 73 4.06 5.41 16.05
N THR A 74 3.83 6.67 16.35
CA THR A 74 3.46 7.71 15.39
C THR A 74 4.45 8.86 15.45
N GLN A 75 4.67 9.52 14.31
CA GLN A 75 5.52 10.70 14.22
C GLN A 75 5.04 11.59 13.08
N ASP A 76 4.86 12.88 13.39
CA ASP A 76 4.78 13.93 12.36
C ASP A 76 6.19 14.47 12.13
N TYR A 77 6.56 14.67 10.86
CA TYR A 77 7.90 15.11 10.48
C TYR A 77 7.99 16.62 10.44
N ASP A 78 9.18 17.16 10.75
CA ASP A 78 9.52 18.55 10.50
C ASP A 78 10.40 18.62 9.22
N PRO A 79 10.01 19.38 8.18
CA PRO A 79 8.87 20.31 8.18
C PRO A 79 7.51 19.70 7.85
N ARG A 80 7.41 18.49 7.23
CA ARG A 80 6.14 17.91 6.78
C ARG A 80 6.22 16.41 6.50
N GLY A 81 5.04 15.78 6.52
CA GLY A 81 4.87 14.35 6.37
C GLY A 81 4.71 13.65 7.71
N ALA A 82 4.34 12.39 7.67
CA ALA A 82 4.10 11.62 8.87
C ALA A 82 4.50 10.16 8.69
N SER A 83 4.62 9.46 9.81
CA SER A 83 4.76 8.01 9.79
C SER A 83 3.99 7.37 10.93
N VAL A 84 3.61 6.13 10.70
CA VAL A 84 3.10 5.22 11.71
C VAL A 84 3.75 3.85 11.54
N VAL A 85 4.14 3.24 12.65
CA VAL A 85 4.61 1.86 12.69
C VAL A 85 3.84 1.12 13.76
N ALA A 86 3.21 0.02 13.38
CA ALA A 86 2.42 -0.81 14.27
C ALA A 86 2.95 -2.24 14.32
N LEU A 87 3.05 -2.80 15.50
CA LEU A 87 3.23 -4.22 15.72
C LEU A 87 1.86 -4.87 15.87
N ILE A 88 1.62 -5.92 15.13
CA ILE A 88 0.36 -6.67 15.13
C ILE A 88 0.60 -8.14 15.44
N ASN A 89 -0.45 -8.81 15.93
CA ASN A 89 -0.41 -10.23 16.26
C ASN A 89 -1.65 -10.93 15.71
N GLU A 90 -1.50 -12.16 15.25
CA GLU A 90 -2.58 -13.00 14.72
C GLU A 90 -3.58 -13.51 15.77
N GLY A 91 -3.43 -13.17 17.07
CA GLY A 91 -4.16 -13.90 18.11
C GLY A 91 -3.63 -15.34 18.21
N SER A 92 -3.69 -15.98 19.34
CA SER A 92 -3.01 -17.24 19.69
C SER A 92 -2.51 -18.06 18.51
N PRO A 93 -1.20 -18.15 18.27
CA PRO A 93 -0.66 -19.14 17.40
C PRO A 93 -0.82 -20.49 18.08
N VAL A 94 -1.43 -21.42 17.40
CA VAL A 94 -1.41 -22.87 17.69
C VAL A 94 -1.76 -23.28 19.11
N ALA A 95 -2.75 -24.14 19.21
CA ALA A 95 -2.95 -24.95 20.39
C ALA A 95 -1.62 -25.64 20.76
N ASP A 96 -1.16 -25.34 21.96
CA ASP A 96 0.07 -25.86 22.59
C ASP A 96 0.11 -27.38 22.79
N GLU A 97 -0.58 -28.15 21.97
CA GLU A 97 -0.66 -29.61 22.16
C GLU A 97 0.63 -30.34 21.76
N HIS A 98 1.58 -29.69 21.10
CA HIS A 98 2.80 -30.32 20.62
C HIS A 98 4.12 -29.71 21.13
N ILE A 99 4.07 -28.62 21.90
CA ILE A 99 5.27 -28.07 22.55
C ILE A 99 5.10 -28.18 24.07
N LYS A 100 5.22 -29.38 24.57
CA LYS A 100 5.53 -29.56 26.01
C LYS A 100 6.99 -29.18 26.22
N SER A 101 7.28 -27.92 26.42
CA SER A 101 8.53 -27.52 27.04
C SER A 101 8.28 -27.45 28.54
N ASP A 102 8.94 -28.31 29.30
CA ASP A 102 8.93 -28.39 30.77
C ASP A 102 9.60 -27.17 31.45
N LYS A 103 9.33 -25.95 30.95
CA LYS A 103 9.79 -24.74 31.62
C LYS A 103 8.63 -23.76 31.76
N GLU A 104 8.06 -23.76 32.98
CA GLU A 104 7.29 -22.62 33.46
C GLU A 104 8.11 -21.34 33.29
N GLN A 105 7.79 -20.50 32.35
CA GLN A 105 8.29 -19.14 32.27
C GLN A 105 7.45 -18.29 33.23
N THR A 106 7.81 -18.28 34.50
CA THR A 106 7.30 -17.34 35.49
C THR A 106 8.12 -16.05 35.43
N GLY A 107 7.66 -15.08 34.61
CA GLY A 107 8.21 -13.74 34.57
C GLY A 107 7.61 -12.94 33.39
N PRO A 108 7.55 -11.62 33.49
CA PRO A 108 7.18 -10.81 32.31
C PRO A 108 8.22 -11.10 31.24
N ALA A 109 7.73 -11.51 30.04
CA ALA A 109 8.60 -11.75 28.89
C ALA A 109 9.48 -10.50 28.70
N PRO A 110 10.82 -10.65 28.64
CA PRO A 110 11.65 -9.50 28.34
C PRO A 110 11.19 -8.94 26.99
N PHE A 111 10.88 -7.66 26.96
CA PHE A 111 10.60 -6.93 25.72
C PHE A 111 11.88 -6.86 24.90
N VAL A 112 12.26 -7.97 24.31
CA VAL A 112 13.17 -7.94 23.19
C VAL A 112 12.29 -7.61 21.99
N ILE A 113 12.29 -6.36 21.57
CA ILE A 113 11.71 -5.93 20.31
C ILE A 113 12.61 -6.47 19.21
N GLY A 114 12.53 -7.78 18.98
CA GLY A 114 12.99 -8.40 17.76
C GLY A 114 11.90 -8.18 16.72
N HIS A 115 12.06 -7.20 15.84
CA HIS A 115 11.13 -6.94 14.74
C HIS A 115 10.93 -8.14 13.80
N LEU A 116 11.64 -9.23 14.00
CA LEU A 116 11.65 -10.39 13.10
C LEU A 116 10.54 -11.41 13.42
N ASP A 117 10.00 -11.40 14.64
CA ASP A 117 9.03 -12.41 15.09
C ASP A 117 7.58 -11.90 15.13
N LYS A 118 7.35 -10.63 14.80
CA LYS A 118 6.02 -10.02 14.86
C LYS A 118 5.62 -9.47 13.50
N SER A 119 4.37 -9.68 13.14
CA SER A 119 3.74 -9.02 12.01
C SER A 119 3.68 -7.52 12.25
N HIS A 120 3.83 -6.71 11.21
CA HIS A 120 3.87 -5.26 11.32
C HIS A 120 3.19 -4.57 10.16
N ILE A 121 2.81 -3.32 10.40
CA ILE A 121 2.34 -2.37 9.39
C ILE A 121 3.16 -1.10 9.57
N ALA A 122 3.70 -0.57 8.47
CA ALA A 122 4.37 0.72 8.45
C ALA A 122 3.78 1.58 7.32
N ILE A 123 3.52 2.86 7.61
CA ILE A 123 3.10 3.86 6.62
C ILE A 123 3.99 5.08 6.78
N HIS A 124 4.48 5.59 5.66
CA HIS A 124 5.26 6.83 5.58
C HIS A 124 4.69 7.72 4.50
N THR A 125 4.61 9.01 4.76
CA THR A 125 4.13 10.01 3.79
C THR A 125 5.21 11.02 3.46
N TYR A 126 5.26 11.42 2.18
CA TYR A 126 6.27 12.31 1.64
C TYR A 126 5.62 13.34 0.71
N PRO A 127 5.11 14.46 1.24
CA PRO A 127 4.62 15.56 0.41
C PRO A 127 5.80 16.37 -0.16
N GLU A 128 5.73 16.68 -1.46
CA GLU A 128 6.73 17.50 -2.12
C GLU A 128 6.12 18.40 -3.20
N TYR A 129 6.83 19.44 -3.62
CA TYR A 129 6.48 20.25 -4.78
C TYR A 129 7.74 20.74 -5.52
N HIS A 130 7.58 21.01 -6.80
CA HIS A 130 8.65 21.57 -7.62
C HIS A 130 8.31 23.01 -8.05
N ARG A 131 9.13 23.97 -7.61
CA ARG A 131 8.87 25.42 -7.77
C ARG A 131 8.69 25.88 -9.23
N LEU A 132 9.42 25.28 -10.15
CA LEU A 132 9.45 25.73 -11.54
C LEU A 132 8.38 25.08 -12.42
N THR A 133 7.94 23.88 -12.09
CA THR A 133 6.99 23.14 -12.88
C THR A 133 5.54 23.34 -12.43
N GLY A 134 5.35 23.73 -11.19
CA GLY A 134 4.03 23.80 -10.56
C GLY A 134 3.46 22.44 -10.17
N LEU A 135 4.22 21.36 -10.42
CA LEU A 135 3.83 20.01 -10.01
C LEU A 135 4.06 19.84 -8.52
N ALA A 136 3.12 19.20 -7.87
CA ALA A 136 3.23 18.75 -6.51
C ALA A 136 2.84 17.28 -6.43
N SER A 137 3.49 16.52 -5.57
CA SER A 137 3.19 15.12 -5.37
C SER A 137 3.13 14.76 -3.88
N PHE A 138 2.26 13.81 -3.58
CA PHE A 138 2.16 13.21 -2.28
C PHE A 138 2.38 11.72 -2.44
N ARG A 139 3.52 11.24 -1.94
CA ARG A 139 3.85 9.82 -1.96
C ARG A 139 3.54 9.20 -0.61
N VAL A 140 2.92 8.02 -0.66
CA VAL A 140 2.70 7.17 0.51
C VAL A 140 3.37 5.83 0.28
N ASP A 141 4.23 5.43 1.19
CA ASP A 141 4.84 4.11 1.22
C ASP A 141 4.17 3.30 2.34
N ILE A 142 3.67 2.10 2.01
CA ILE A 142 3.02 1.21 2.97
C ILE A 142 3.69 -0.15 2.90
N ASP A 143 4.08 -0.68 4.04
CA ASP A 143 4.59 -2.04 4.18
C ASP A 143 3.78 -2.81 5.21
N ILE A 144 3.25 -3.97 4.82
CA ILE A 144 2.54 -4.89 5.71
C ILE A 144 3.19 -6.25 5.60
N SER A 145 3.66 -6.78 6.71
CA SER A 145 4.19 -8.13 6.79
C SER A 145 3.40 -8.93 7.82
N THR A 146 2.89 -10.08 7.40
CA THR A 146 2.10 -10.99 8.23
C THR A 146 2.68 -12.39 8.18
N CYS A 147 2.41 -13.17 9.21
CA CYS A 147 2.76 -14.59 9.27
C CYS A 147 1.48 -15.44 9.38
N GLY A 148 1.58 -16.71 9.08
CA GLY A 148 0.51 -17.65 9.35
C GLY A 148 -0.71 -17.51 8.47
N MET A 149 -1.89 -17.51 9.08
CA MET A 149 -3.17 -17.54 8.38
C MET A 149 -3.65 -16.17 7.91
N ILE A 150 -3.09 -15.09 8.45
CA ILE A 150 -3.47 -13.73 8.08
C ILE A 150 -3.01 -13.43 6.65
N SER A 151 -3.85 -12.77 5.88
CA SER A 151 -3.49 -12.27 4.55
C SER A 151 -3.69 -10.76 4.46
N PRO A 152 -2.66 -10.00 4.10
CA PRO A 152 -2.77 -8.55 3.91
C PRO A 152 -3.63 -8.19 2.69
N LEU A 153 -3.90 -9.13 1.77
CA LEU A 153 -4.73 -8.93 0.58
C LEU A 153 -6.17 -8.50 0.91
N SER A 154 -6.68 -8.81 2.11
CA SER A 154 -8.03 -8.40 2.53
C SER A 154 -8.17 -6.89 2.76
N ALA A 155 -7.07 -6.16 2.90
CA ALA A 155 -7.08 -4.71 3.08
C ALA A 155 -6.80 -3.91 1.79
N LEU A 156 -6.60 -4.59 0.63
CA LEU A 156 -6.21 -3.96 -0.64
C LEU A 156 -7.12 -2.81 -1.05
N ASN A 157 -8.43 -3.07 -1.15
CA ASN A 157 -9.40 -2.09 -1.62
C ASN A 157 -9.45 -0.87 -0.70
N TYR A 158 -9.45 -1.11 0.62
CA TYR A 158 -9.44 -0.05 1.61
C TYR A 158 -8.18 0.83 1.50
N LEU A 159 -7.00 0.23 1.34
CA LEU A 159 -5.75 0.97 1.21
C LEU A 159 -5.71 1.80 -0.08
N ILE A 160 -6.15 1.25 -1.21
CA ILE A 160 -6.23 1.98 -2.48
C ILE A 160 -7.18 3.19 -2.36
N GLU A 161 -8.31 3.02 -1.68
CA GLU A 161 -9.32 4.07 -1.53
C GLU A 161 -9.03 5.09 -0.42
N SER A 162 -8.12 4.77 0.51
CA SER A 162 -7.75 5.68 1.60
C SER A 162 -6.94 6.88 1.15
N PHE A 163 -6.33 6.83 -0.04
CA PHE A 163 -5.38 7.83 -0.54
C PHE A 163 -5.71 8.22 -1.98
N ASP A 164 -6.83 8.67 -2.34
CA ASP A 164 -7.28 9.08 -3.70
C ASP A 164 -6.15 9.33 -4.73
N SER A 165 -5.50 8.26 -5.19
CA SER A 165 -4.21 8.29 -5.87
C SER A 165 -4.32 8.12 -7.39
N GLU A 166 -3.40 8.76 -8.13
CA GLU A 166 -3.27 8.64 -9.58
C GLU A 166 -2.49 7.41 -9.99
N VAL A 167 -1.49 7.04 -9.19
CA VAL A 167 -0.64 5.86 -9.44
C VAL A 167 -0.53 5.04 -8.18
N VAL A 168 -0.75 3.73 -8.32
CA VAL A 168 -0.57 2.73 -7.26
C VAL A 168 0.33 1.62 -7.78
N ILE A 169 1.42 1.37 -7.08
CA ILE A 169 2.34 0.27 -7.35
C ILE A 169 2.28 -0.68 -6.16
N ILE A 170 2.02 -1.96 -6.42
CA ILE A 170 1.79 -2.95 -5.39
C ILE A 170 2.72 -4.13 -5.62
N ASP A 171 3.45 -4.51 -4.59
CA ASP A 171 4.25 -5.73 -4.54
C ASP A 171 3.69 -6.67 -3.48
N TYR A 172 3.40 -7.92 -3.87
CA TYR A 172 2.96 -8.96 -2.95
C TYR A 172 3.85 -10.18 -3.06
N ARG A 173 4.35 -10.66 -1.94
CA ARG A 173 5.26 -11.80 -1.91
C ARG A 173 4.92 -12.77 -0.78
N VAL A 174 4.95 -14.08 -1.12
CA VAL A 174 4.85 -15.16 -0.12
C VAL A 174 6.20 -15.86 0.01
N ARG A 175 6.69 -16.00 1.24
CA ARG A 175 8.00 -16.58 1.56
C ARG A 175 7.89 -17.71 2.56
N GLY A 176 8.89 -18.61 2.56
CA GLY A 176 8.93 -19.73 3.46
C GLY A 176 8.16 -20.94 2.93
N PHE A 177 7.86 -21.86 3.80
CA PHE A 177 6.99 -23.00 3.52
C PHE A 177 6.30 -23.45 4.80
N THR A 178 5.15 -24.08 4.65
CA THR A 178 4.48 -24.84 5.70
C THR A 178 4.33 -26.29 5.27
N ARG A 179 3.74 -27.16 6.09
CA ARG A 179 3.48 -28.56 5.74
C ARG A 179 1.99 -28.85 5.81
N ASP A 180 1.52 -29.63 4.83
CA ASP A 180 0.18 -30.21 4.91
C ASP A 180 0.13 -31.40 5.87
N HIS A 181 -1.07 -31.91 6.17
CA HIS A 181 -1.30 -33.07 7.04
C HIS A 181 -0.63 -34.37 6.57
N LYS A 182 -0.04 -34.39 5.36
CA LYS A 182 0.77 -35.50 4.81
C LYS A 182 2.27 -35.22 4.85
N GLY A 183 2.68 -34.12 5.51
CA GLY A 183 4.07 -33.70 5.65
C GLY A 183 4.68 -33.08 4.39
N ARG A 184 3.91 -32.86 3.32
CA ARG A 184 4.40 -32.25 2.09
C ARG A 184 4.58 -30.75 2.27
N LYS A 185 5.66 -30.19 1.72
CA LYS A 185 5.90 -28.75 1.73
C LYS A 185 4.87 -28.02 0.87
N VAL A 186 4.37 -26.90 1.40
CA VAL A 186 3.45 -25.99 0.74
C VAL A 186 4.08 -24.60 0.80
N PHE A 187 4.26 -23.96 -0.34
CA PHE A 187 4.94 -22.68 -0.48
C PHE A 187 3.97 -21.49 -0.64
N ILE A 188 2.69 -21.79 -0.85
CA ILE A 188 1.60 -20.82 -0.90
C ILE A 188 0.32 -21.51 -0.40
N ASP A 189 -0.44 -20.85 0.45
CA ASP A 189 -1.62 -21.42 1.14
C ASP A 189 -2.97 -20.92 0.58
N HIS A 190 -2.93 -20.13 -0.48
CA HIS A 190 -4.10 -19.56 -1.14
C HIS A 190 -3.89 -19.50 -2.65
N ASP A 191 -5.00 -19.45 -3.39
CA ASP A 191 -4.97 -19.34 -4.84
C ASP A 191 -4.81 -17.86 -5.22
N ILE A 192 -3.76 -17.54 -5.98
CA ILE A 192 -3.50 -16.23 -6.55
C ILE A 192 -2.79 -16.38 -7.90
N SER A 193 -3.29 -15.71 -8.92
CA SER A 193 -2.64 -15.55 -10.21
C SER A 193 -2.22 -14.10 -10.46
N SER A 194 -2.92 -13.17 -9.85
CA SER A 194 -2.69 -11.73 -9.91
C SER A 194 -3.19 -11.07 -8.63
N ILE A 195 -2.57 -9.95 -8.23
CA ILE A 195 -3.11 -9.08 -7.17
C ILE A 195 -4.49 -8.54 -7.57
N GLN A 196 -4.76 -8.38 -8.87
CA GLN A 196 -6.05 -7.92 -9.40
C GLN A 196 -7.22 -8.87 -9.03
N ASP A 197 -6.96 -10.15 -8.73
CA ASP A 197 -7.97 -11.10 -8.29
C ASP A 197 -8.62 -10.69 -6.95
N TYR A 198 -7.96 -9.78 -6.21
CA TYR A 198 -8.37 -9.29 -4.89
C TYR A 198 -8.81 -7.81 -4.89
N ILE A 199 -8.80 -7.15 -6.04
CA ILE A 199 -9.24 -5.75 -6.22
C ILE A 199 -10.65 -5.74 -6.75
N ASP A 200 -11.49 -4.88 -6.18
CA ASP A 200 -12.87 -4.73 -6.60
C ASP A 200 -12.98 -4.18 -8.03
N GLN A 201 -14.00 -4.64 -8.76
CA GLN A 201 -14.14 -4.35 -10.17
C GLN A 201 -14.33 -2.84 -10.46
N ASP A 202 -15.01 -2.11 -9.61
CA ASP A 202 -15.23 -0.67 -9.71
C ASP A 202 -13.91 0.12 -9.55
N ILE A 203 -12.98 -0.37 -8.73
CA ILE A 203 -11.62 0.18 -8.65
C ILE A 203 -10.88 -0.10 -9.96
N LEU A 204 -10.84 -1.36 -10.42
CA LEU A 204 -10.16 -1.74 -11.66
C LEU A 204 -10.70 -0.99 -12.88
N GLU A 205 -11.99 -0.65 -12.91
CA GLU A 205 -12.59 0.13 -13.99
C GLU A 205 -12.06 1.56 -14.06
N ARG A 206 -11.62 2.14 -12.95
CA ARG A 206 -11.03 3.49 -12.88
C ARG A 206 -9.57 3.55 -13.30
N TYR A 207 -8.85 2.40 -13.29
CA TYR A 207 -7.42 2.33 -13.53
C TYR A 207 -7.07 1.55 -14.79
N ILE A 208 -5.96 1.92 -15.44
CA ILE A 208 -5.21 1.04 -16.33
C ILE A 208 -4.29 0.22 -15.43
N THR A 209 -4.45 -1.10 -15.47
CA THR A 209 -3.76 -2.03 -14.59
C THR A 209 -2.88 -2.99 -15.39
N TYR A 210 -1.71 -3.31 -14.83
CA TYR A 210 -0.69 -4.07 -15.55
C TYR A 210 0.15 -4.90 -14.53
N ASP A 211 0.33 -6.19 -14.83
CA ASP A 211 1.02 -7.14 -13.97
C ASP A 211 2.39 -7.54 -14.50
N ILE A 212 3.34 -7.72 -13.59
CA ILE A 212 4.63 -8.38 -13.82
C ILE A 212 4.82 -9.42 -12.73
N ASN A 213 4.36 -10.65 -12.96
CA ASN A 213 4.38 -11.69 -11.94
C ASN A 213 5.49 -12.71 -12.17
N ILE A 214 6.22 -13.09 -11.10
CA ILE A 214 7.18 -14.18 -11.10
C ILE A 214 6.57 -15.31 -10.27
N LEU A 215 5.70 -16.10 -10.91
CA LEU A 215 4.89 -17.12 -10.25
C LEU A 215 5.75 -18.21 -9.60
N SER A 216 6.92 -18.53 -10.16
CA SER A 216 7.86 -19.51 -9.59
C SER A 216 8.38 -19.10 -8.21
N ASP A 217 8.39 -17.79 -7.92
CA ASP A 217 8.94 -17.21 -6.70
C ASP A 217 7.85 -16.68 -5.77
N ASN A 218 6.57 -16.94 -6.10
CA ASN A 218 5.41 -16.38 -5.39
C ASN A 218 5.53 -14.86 -5.21
N ASN A 219 5.95 -14.16 -6.27
CA ASN A 219 6.15 -12.73 -6.31
C ASN A 219 5.24 -12.11 -7.37
N PHE A 220 4.39 -11.20 -6.93
CA PHE A 220 3.35 -10.56 -7.72
C PHE A 220 3.57 -9.06 -7.68
N HIS A 221 3.59 -8.43 -8.84
CA HIS A 221 3.77 -6.99 -8.99
C HIS A 221 2.66 -6.43 -9.88
N THR A 222 1.93 -5.46 -9.38
CA THR A 222 0.84 -4.80 -10.09
C THR A 222 1.05 -3.30 -10.08
N LYS A 223 0.95 -2.68 -11.25
CA LYS A 223 0.93 -1.21 -11.40
C LYS A 223 -0.42 -0.77 -11.88
N MET A 224 -0.91 0.30 -11.30
CA MET A 224 -2.20 0.91 -11.62
C MET A 224 -2.02 2.41 -11.83
N ARG A 225 -2.66 2.98 -12.85
CA ARG A 225 -2.77 4.43 -13.01
C ARG A 225 -4.19 4.83 -13.43
N LYS A 226 -4.69 5.96 -12.95
CA LYS A 226 -6.01 6.49 -13.35
C LYS A 226 -6.11 6.60 -14.87
N LYS A 227 -7.25 6.17 -15.42
CA LYS A 227 -7.54 6.23 -16.88
C LYS A 227 -7.79 7.66 -17.34
N GLU A 228 -8.56 8.40 -16.56
CA GLU A 228 -9.02 9.74 -16.91
C GLU A 228 -8.27 10.80 -16.12
N ILE A 229 -7.81 11.84 -16.83
CA ILE A 229 -7.22 13.03 -16.24
C ILE A 229 -8.15 14.21 -16.55
N ARG A 230 -8.99 14.52 -15.57
CA ARG A 230 -9.86 15.70 -15.61
C ARG A 230 -9.16 16.81 -14.84
N LEU A 231 -8.74 17.87 -15.52
CA LEU A 231 -7.94 18.96 -14.94
C LEU A 231 -8.50 19.52 -13.64
N LYS A 232 -9.83 19.54 -13.46
CA LYS A 232 -10.46 20.00 -12.24
C LYS A 232 -10.09 19.19 -10.98
N ASP A 233 -9.70 17.95 -11.17
CA ASP A 233 -9.34 17.02 -10.08
C ASP A 233 -7.84 17.14 -9.73
N PHE A 234 -7.06 17.90 -10.54
CA PHE A 234 -5.61 18.03 -10.42
C PHE A 234 -5.13 19.46 -10.15
N LEU A 235 -6.04 20.44 -10.22
CA LEU A 235 -5.69 21.84 -9.97
C LEU A 235 -5.95 22.18 -8.52
N PHE A 236 -4.94 22.65 -7.82
CA PHE A 236 -5.05 23.11 -6.45
C PHE A 236 -5.03 24.65 -6.41
N GLY A 237 -6.07 25.24 -5.81
CA GLY A 237 -6.20 26.69 -5.65
C GLY A 237 -6.63 27.46 -6.90
N ASP A 238 -6.77 26.81 -8.06
CA ASP A 238 -7.17 27.45 -9.31
C ASP A 238 -8.43 26.81 -9.92
N GLU A 239 -9.29 27.66 -10.48
CA GLU A 239 -10.44 27.17 -11.25
C GLU A 239 -10.06 26.90 -12.71
N VAL A 240 -10.41 25.72 -13.20
CA VAL A 240 -10.21 25.34 -14.62
C VAL A 240 -10.80 26.36 -15.59
N THR A 241 -11.89 27.02 -15.19
CA THR A 241 -12.59 28.03 -16.00
C THR A 241 -11.77 29.28 -16.26
N SER A 242 -10.85 29.64 -15.35
CA SER A 242 -10.00 30.83 -15.44
C SER A 242 -8.81 30.65 -16.42
N LEU A 243 -8.50 29.43 -16.81
CA LEU A 243 -7.35 29.10 -17.66
C LEU A 243 -7.68 29.18 -19.15
N ASP A 244 -6.76 29.72 -19.94
CA ASP A 244 -6.90 29.69 -21.39
C ASP A 244 -6.65 28.27 -21.97
N PRO A 245 -7.11 27.97 -23.20
CA PRO A 245 -7.00 26.64 -23.78
C PRO A 245 -5.55 26.13 -23.95
N LYS A 246 -4.58 27.04 -24.21
CA LYS A 246 -3.18 26.66 -24.36
C LYS A 246 -2.56 26.28 -23.03
N GLU A 247 -2.92 27.01 -21.98
CA GLU A 247 -2.47 26.74 -20.62
C GLU A 247 -3.06 25.42 -20.10
N LYS A 248 -4.35 25.16 -20.31
CA LYS A 248 -4.99 23.87 -20.01
C LYS A 248 -4.24 22.69 -20.65
N GLU A 249 -3.91 22.85 -21.93
CA GLU A 249 -3.19 21.78 -22.65
C GLU A 249 -1.76 21.61 -22.13
N ARG A 250 -1.06 22.71 -21.79
CA ARG A 250 0.27 22.66 -21.20
C ARG A 250 0.27 21.93 -19.86
N ILE A 251 -0.67 22.27 -18.97
CA ILE A 251 -0.82 21.63 -17.66
C ILE A 251 -1.16 20.14 -17.82
N ARG A 252 -2.10 19.82 -18.70
CA ARG A 252 -2.48 18.43 -18.97
C ARG A 252 -1.29 17.59 -19.43
N ARG A 253 -0.45 18.13 -20.33
CA ARG A 253 0.76 17.43 -20.77
C ARG A 253 1.78 17.25 -19.66
N ALA A 254 1.96 18.24 -18.79
CA ALA A 254 2.85 18.13 -17.64
C ALA A 254 2.39 17.04 -16.67
N LEU A 255 1.11 17.03 -16.34
CA LEU A 255 0.50 16.00 -15.47
C LEU A 255 0.61 14.60 -16.09
N LEU A 256 0.27 14.45 -17.37
CA LEU A 256 0.39 13.17 -18.08
C LEU A 256 1.83 12.66 -18.09
N HIS A 257 2.78 13.55 -18.31
CA HIS A 257 4.20 13.20 -18.32
C HIS A 257 4.65 12.73 -16.95
N GLU A 258 4.32 13.47 -15.91
CA GLU A 258 4.66 13.12 -14.52
C GLU A 258 4.06 11.78 -14.11
N ILE A 259 2.77 11.59 -14.31
CA ILE A 259 2.06 10.34 -14.03
C ILE A 259 2.71 9.17 -14.79
N GLN A 260 3.08 9.38 -16.06
CA GLN A 260 3.67 8.32 -16.87
C GLN A 260 5.10 7.96 -16.39
N GLU A 261 5.92 8.95 -16.02
CA GLU A 261 7.27 8.71 -15.48
C GLU A 261 7.22 7.92 -14.17
N ILE A 262 6.31 8.29 -13.27
CA ILE A 262 6.07 7.57 -12.01
C ILE A 262 5.58 6.14 -12.29
N PHE A 263 4.59 5.99 -13.17
CA PHE A 263 4.04 4.68 -13.54
C PHE A 263 5.10 3.76 -14.17
N GLU A 264 5.97 4.31 -15.03
CA GLU A 264 7.05 3.56 -15.68
C GLU A 264 8.29 3.38 -14.78
N CYS A 265 8.38 4.11 -13.65
CA CYS A 265 9.56 4.16 -12.77
C CYS A 265 10.84 4.57 -13.52
N ARG A 266 10.74 5.51 -14.46
CA ARG A 266 11.87 6.01 -15.25
C ARG A 266 11.57 7.36 -15.87
N ASN A 267 12.62 8.17 -16.10
CA ASN A 267 12.49 9.42 -16.85
C ASN A 267 12.18 9.13 -18.33
N LEU A 268 11.16 9.80 -18.84
CA LEU A 268 10.79 9.75 -20.25
C LEU A 268 11.44 10.93 -20.97
N ASN A 269 12.27 10.66 -21.97
CA ASN A 269 12.84 11.72 -22.80
C ASN A 269 11.72 12.47 -23.52
N MET A 270 11.61 13.77 -23.30
CA MET A 270 10.72 14.68 -24.03
C MET A 270 11.13 14.85 -25.51
N ARG A 271 11.76 13.86 -26.13
CA ARG A 271 12.05 13.89 -27.55
C ARG A 271 10.83 13.54 -28.37
N SER A 272 10.29 14.62 -28.93
CA SER A 272 9.40 14.69 -30.12
C SER A 272 8.04 13.99 -30.04
N GLY A 273 6.98 14.74 -29.82
CA GLY A 273 5.74 14.81 -30.57
C GLY A 273 5.24 13.56 -31.30
N ARG A 274 5.08 12.43 -30.61
CA ARG A 274 4.18 11.35 -31.02
C ARG A 274 3.65 10.70 -29.74
N LEU A 275 2.53 11.20 -29.30
CA LEU A 275 1.55 10.47 -28.52
C LEU A 275 0.24 10.55 -29.28
#